data_30bece8d9f691fc35ddde31641be19bb
#
_entry.id   30bece8d9f691fc35ddde31641be19bb
#
_cell.length_a   1.000
_cell.length_b   1.000
_cell.length_c   1.000
_cell.angle_alpha   90.00
_cell.angle_beta   90.00
_cell.angle_gamma   90.00
#
_symmetry.space_group_name_H-M   'P 1'
#
loop_
_entity.id
_entity.type
_entity.pdbx_description
1 polymer ?
#
loop_
_entity_poly.entity_id
_entity_poly.type
_entity_poly.pdbx_seq_one_letter_code
_entity_poly.pdbx_strand_id
1 'polypeptide(L)'
;QLAMMDKKDLAEKMTNDIDEMEKMLSDYLQYAKSQSEENSTKINLSNMITEILKNYDKNKYEFEKSEIIEIEGRKNLIKRCIINIIGNGLAYGDKIKIQIKKSINGGIIIIEDDGPGIPEGEFLNVFKPFYRIDKSRGLNKSGVGLGLPISQDIIKSHGGNISLSKSKLGGLQVKISLPL
;
A
#
# COMPACT_ATOMS: atom_id res chain seq x y z
N GLN A 1 -27.29 7.62 34.51
CA GLN A 1 -27.39 7.20 33.08
C GLN A 1 -26.27 7.80 32.22
N LEU A 2 -25.99 9.11 32.30
CA LEU A 2 -24.90 9.76 31.55
C LEU A 2 -23.50 9.16 31.86
N ALA A 3 -23.16 8.94 33.14
CA ALA A 3 -21.89 8.33 33.54
C ALA A 3 -21.71 6.86 33.12
N MET A 4 -22.80 6.13 32.83
CA MET A 4 -22.77 4.77 32.28
C MET A 4 -22.59 4.80 30.75
N MET A 5 -23.14 5.79 30.05
CA MET A 5 -22.92 5.99 28.61
C MET A 5 -21.46 6.32 28.34
N ASP A 6 -20.84 7.25 29.10
CA ASP A 6 -19.42 7.59 28.99
C ASP A 6 -18.49 6.40 29.20
N LYS A 7 -18.83 5.51 30.15
CA LYS A 7 -18.03 4.29 30.39
C LYS A 7 -18.14 3.27 29.26
N LYS A 8 -19.32 3.16 28.63
CA LYS A 8 -19.53 2.24 27.50
C LYS A 8 -18.80 2.72 26.25
N ASP A 9 -18.88 4.03 25.95
CA ASP A 9 -18.16 4.65 24.84
C ASP A 9 -16.63 4.55 25.03
N LEU A 10 -16.15 4.71 26.26
CA LEU A 10 -14.74 4.55 26.59
C LEU A 10 -14.30 3.08 26.41
N ALA A 11 -15.10 2.12 26.87
CA ALA A 11 -14.81 0.71 26.71
C ALA A 11 -14.78 0.29 25.22
N GLU A 12 -15.74 0.76 24.41
CA GLU A 12 -15.75 0.51 22.96
C GLU A 12 -14.52 1.11 22.27
N LYS A 13 -14.12 2.34 22.62
CA LYS A 13 -12.89 2.94 22.10
C LYS A 13 -11.65 2.13 22.48
N MET A 14 -11.53 1.73 23.73
CA MET A 14 -10.39 0.91 24.18
C MET A 14 -10.36 -0.46 23.48
N THR A 15 -11.51 -1.09 23.26
CA THR A 15 -11.57 -2.36 22.51
C THR A 15 -11.10 -2.16 21.07
N ASN A 16 -11.59 -1.11 20.39
CA ASN A 16 -11.17 -0.79 19.04
C ASN A 16 -9.66 -0.47 18.94
N ASP A 17 -9.11 0.24 19.93
CA ASP A 17 -7.67 0.55 20.00
C ASP A 17 -6.84 -0.73 20.20
N ILE A 18 -7.31 -1.67 21.02
CA ILE A 18 -6.66 -2.97 21.23
C ILE A 18 -6.70 -3.80 19.95
N ASP A 19 -7.85 -3.93 19.29
CA ASP A 19 -8.00 -4.65 18.02
C ASP A 19 -7.08 -4.06 16.93
N GLU A 20 -6.96 -2.72 16.90
CA GLU A 20 -6.05 -2.04 15.99
C GLU A 20 -4.58 -2.36 16.31
N MET A 21 -4.20 -2.39 17.58
CA MET A 21 -2.85 -2.76 18.04
C MET A 21 -2.54 -4.24 17.75
N GLU A 22 -3.47 -5.17 17.96
CA GLU A 22 -3.30 -6.59 17.63
C GLU A 22 -3.09 -6.79 16.13
N LYS A 23 -3.87 -6.08 15.30
CA LYS A 23 -3.70 -6.10 13.85
C LYS A 23 -2.34 -5.53 13.44
N MET A 24 -1.89 -4.44 14.05
CA MET A 24 -0.56 -3.85 13.86
C MET A 24 0.53 -4.86 14.13
N LEU A 25 0.49 -5.49 15.29
CA LEU A 25 1.49 -6.45 15.71
C LEU A 25 1.51 -7.68 14.80
N SER A 26 0.34 -8.18 14.41
CA SER A 26 0.20 -9.28 13.47
C SER A 26 0.80 -8.94 12.10
N ASP A 27 0.49 -7.76 11.57
CA ASP A 27 1.00 -7.29 10.29
C ASP A 27 2.52 -7.13 10.31
N TYR A 28 3.08 -6.62 11.41
CA TYR A 28 4.53 -6.46 11.58
C TYR A 28 5.24 -7.81 11.75
N LEU A 29 4.71 -8.71 12.57
CA LEU A 29 5.27 -10.05 12.77
C LEU A 29 5.23 -10.88 11.48
N GLN A 30 4.13 -10.80 10.74
CA GLN A 30 4.02 -11.44 9.43
C GLN A 30 5.03 -10.88 8.43
N TYR A 31 5.27 -9.55 8.45
CA TYR A 31 6.29 -8.93 7.63
C TYR A 31 7.69 -9.41 8.01
N ALA A 32 8.04 -9.38 9.30
CA ALA A 32 9.34 -9.83 9.79
C ALA A 32 9.62 -11.31 9.45
N LYS A 33 8.61 -12.18 9.61
CA LYS A 33 8.70 -13.60 9.27
C LYS A 33 8.86 -13.83 7.76
N SER A 34 8.10 -13.11 6.94
CA SER A 34 8.15 -13.29 5.48
C SER A 34 9.47 -12.82 4.84
N GLN A 35 10.22 -11.93 5.51
CA GLN A 35 11.53 -11.50 5.03
C GLN A 35 12.60 -12.60 5.06
N SER A 36 12.51 -13.56 5.97
CA SER A 36 13.54 -14.56 6.22
C SER A 36 13.37 -15.87 5.44
N GLU A 37 12.18 -16.17 4.92
CA GLU A 37 11.84 -17.52 4.43
C GLU A 37 11.54 -17.61 2.93
N GLU A 38 11.32 -16.48 2.23
CA GLU A 38 10.91 -16.51 0.82
C GLU A 38 12.10 -16.40 -0.14
N ASN A 39 12.26 -17.41 -0.98
CA ASN A 39 13.26 -17.41 -2.05
C ASN A 39 12.88 -16.49 -3.20
N SER A 40 13.88 -15.88 -3.85
CA SER A 40 13.69 -15.09 -5.06
C SER A 40 13.29 -16.00 -6.22
N THR A 41 12.31 -15.57 -7.00
CA THR A 41 11.81 -16.27 -8.18
C THR A 41 11.53 -15.28 -9.31
N LYS A 42 11.46 -15.78 -10.55
CA LYS A 42 11.01 -14.97 -11.69
C LYS A 42 9.54 -14.63 -11.57
N ILE A 43 9.21 -13.36 -11.71
CA ILE A 43 7.88 -12.81 -11.53
C ILE A 43 7.48 -12.02 -12.77
N ASN A 44 6.40 -12.43 -13.43
CA ASN A 44 5.76 -11.63 -14.46
C ASN A 44 4.84 -10.58 -13.80
N LEU A 45 5.21 -9.31 -13.90
CA LEU A 45 4.50 -8.21 -13.23
C LEU A 45 3.06 -8.06 -13.72
N SER A 46 2.82 -8.20 -15.03
CA SER A 46 1.46 -8.09 -15.60
C SER A 46 0.53 -9.19 -15.09
N ASN A 47 1.02 -10.42 -15.01
CA ASN A 47 0.25 -11.53 -14.48
C ASN A 47 -0.03 -11.36 -12.99
N MET A 48 0.96 -10.94 -12.21
CA MET A 48 0.79 -10.68 -10.78
C MET A 48 -0.26 -9.60 -10.51
N ILE A 49 -0.20 -8.46 -11.21
CA ILE A 49 -1.18 -7.39 -11.04
C ILE A 49 -2.56 -7.85 -11.49
N THR A 50 -2.66 -8.57 -12.60
CA THR A 50 -3.93 -9.14 -13.06
C THR A 50 -4.54 -10.07 -12.00
N GLU A 51 -3.73 -10.89 -11.33
CA GLU A 51 -4.18 -11.78 -10.26
C GLU A 51 -4.68 -11.01 -9.04
N ILE A 52 -3.97 -9.97 -8.64
CA ILE A 52 -4.35 -9.08 -7.52
C ILE A 52 -5.71 -8.42 -7.82
N LEU A 53 -5.86 -7.87 -9.02
CA LEU A 53 -7.03 -7.10 -9.41
C LEU A 53 -8.33 -7.92 -9.52
N LYS A 54 -8.26 -9.25 -9.58
CA LYS A 54 -9.46 -10.12 -9.52
C LYS A 54 -10.25 -9.96 -8.22
N ASN A 55 -9.61 -9.48 -7.15
CA ASN A 55 -10.24 -9.28 -5.84
C ASN A 55 -10.89 -7.90 -5.67
N TYR A 56 -10.85 -7.05 -6.70
CA TYR A 56 -11.37 -5.68 -6.66
C TYR A 56 -12.49 -5.50 -7.71
N ASP A 57 -13.41 -4.58 -7.44
CA ASP A 57 -14.46 -4.19 -8.38
C ASP A 57 -13.84 -3.61 -9.66
N LYS A 58 -14.21 -4.15 -10.82
CA LYS A 58 -13.71 -3.73 -12.13
C LYS A 58 -13.99 -2.25 -12.46
N ASN A 59 -15.02 -1.68 -11.86
CA ASN A 59 -15.36 -0.27 -12.04
C ASN A 59 -14.43 0.69 -11.27
N LYS A 60 -13.63 0.16 -10.34
CA LYS A 60 -12.75 0.94 -9.48
C LYS A 60 -11.31 1.04 -9.97
N TYR A 61 -10.97 0.36 -11.06
CA TYR A 61 -9.61 0.42 -11.59
C TYR A 61 -9.54 0.42 -13.11
N GLU A 62 -8.51 1.05 -13.61
CA GLU A 62 -8.02 0.90 -14.99
C GLU A 62 -6.64 0.26 -14.96
N PHE A 63 -6.43 -0.78 -15.76
CA PHE A 63 -5.13 -1.44 -15.87
C PHE A 63 -4.68 -1.47 -17.32
N GLU A 64 -3.65 -0.69 -17.62
CA GLU A 64 -2.97 -0.70 -18.91
C GLU A 64 -1.92 -1.80 -18.92
N LYS A 65 -2.24 -2.92 -19.58
CA LYS A 65 -1.27 -3.99 -19.79
C LYS A 65 -0.19 -3.52 -20.74
N SER A 66 1.06 -3.75 -20.35
CA SER A 66 2.22 -3.53 -21.23
C SER A 66 2.82 -4.86 -21.70
N GLU A 67 3.96 -4.77 -22.37
CA GLU A 67 4.81 -5.91 -22.68
C GLU A 67 5.11 -6.77 -21.44
N ILE A 68 5.47 -8.03 -21.68
CA ILE A 68 5.87 -8.94 -20.59
C ILE A 68 7.14 -8.39 -19.94
N ILE A 69 7.04 -8.05 -18.66
CA ILE A 69 8.16 -7.61 -17.84
C ILE A 69 8.34 -8.63 -16.73
N GLU A 70 9.48 -9.32 -16.75
CA GLU A 70 9.88 -10.24 -15.70
C GLU A 70 10.95 -9.60 -14.83
N ILE A 71 10.84 -9.80 -13.53
CA ILE A 71 11.82 -9.39 -12.53
C ILE A 71 12.16 -10.59 -11.66
N GLU A 72 13.30 -10.54 -10.97
CA GLU A 72 13.61 -11.49 -9.90
C GLU A 72 13.23 -10.89 -8.54
N GLY A 73 12.55 -11.69 -7.70
CA GLY A 73 12.17 -11.21 -6.39
C GLY A 73 11.34 -12.20 -5.59
N ARG A 74 11.06 -11.81 -4.34
CA ARG A 74 10.19 -12.54 -3.43
C ARG A 74 8.73 -12.18 -3.74
N LYS A 75 8.05 -13.12 -4.41
CA LYS A 75 6.73 -12.94 -5.02
C LYS A 75 5.68 -12.43 -4.03
N ASN A 76 5.62 -13.02 -2.83
CA ASN A 76 4.59 -12.65 -1.84
C ASN A 76 4.86 -11.28 -1.23
N LEU A 77 6.14 -10.91 -1.03
CA LEU A 77 6.50 -9.59 -0.55
C LEU A 77 6.12 -8.50 -1.57
N ILE A 78 6.47 -8.68 -2.84
CA ILE A 78 6.13 -7.72 -3.90
C ILE A 78 4.60 -7.64 -4.07
N LYS A 79 3.89 -8.79 -4.04
CA LYS A 79 2.42 -8.84 -4.06
C LYS A 79 1.82 -8.04 -2.90
N ARG A 80 2.36 -8.19 -1.68
CA ARG A 80 1.93 -7.44 -0.49
C ARG A 80 2.13 -5.94 -0.66
N CYS A 81 3.29 -5.52 -1.17
CA CYS A 81 3.56 -4.11 -1.47
C CYS A 81 2.50 -3.52 -2.42
N ILE A 82 2.21 -4.22 -3.53
CA ILE A 82 1.24 -3.77 -4.51
C ILE A 82 -0.18 -3.70 -3.90
N ILE A 83 -0.59 -4.70 -3.12
CA ILE A 83 -1.89 -4.72 -2.42
C ILE A 83 -2.00 -3.55 -1.45
N ASN A 84 -0.96 -3.24 -0.68
CA ASN A 84 -0.95 -2.10 0.25
C ASN A 84 -1.17 -0.77 -0.49
N ILE A 85 -0.51 -0.59 -1.63
CA ILE A 85 -0.62 0.67 -2.41
C ILE A 85 -1.99 0.77 -3.08
N ILE A 86 -2.49 -0.31 -3.69
CA ILE A 86 -3.84 -0.37 -4.25
C ILE A 86 -4.89 -0.11 -3.16
N GLY A 87 -4.74 -0.77 -2.00
CA GLY A 87 -5.64 -0.58 -0.87
C GLY A 87 -5.68 0.86 -0.37
N ASN A 88 -4.52 1.52 -0.28
CA ASN A 88 -4.45 2.95 0.06
C ASN A 88 -5.15 3.80 -1.00
N GLY A 89 -4.86 3.61 -2.29
CA GLY A 89 -5.50 4.35 -3.37
C GLY A 89 -7.02 4.27 -3.30
N LEU A 90 -7.58 3.07 -3.12
CA LEU A 90 -9.03 2.84 -3.02
C LEU A 90 -9.65 3.23 -1.67
N ALA A 91 -8.84 3.40 -0.62
CA ALA A 91 -9.33 3.90 0.67
C ALA A 91 -9.51 5.43 0.67
N TYR A 92 -8.72 6.13 -0.12
CA TYR A 92 -8.73 7.60 -0.20
C TYR A 92 -9.36 8.14 -1.48
N GLY A 93 -9.35 7.36 -2.58
CA GLY A 93 -9.97 7.67 -3.86
C GLY A 93 -11.10 6.71 -4.21
N ASP A 94 -11.81 7.04 -5.26
CA ASP A 94 -12.87 6.21 -5.84
C ASP A 94 -12.33 5.28 -6.93
N LYS A 95 -11.29 5.72 -7.66
CA LYS A 95 -10.68 5.01 -8.77
C LYS A 95 -9.17 5.05 -8.72
N ILE A 96 -8.56 4.00 -9.24
CA ILE A 96 -7.11 3.91 -9.46
C ILE A 96 -6.80 3.57 -10.92
N LYS A 97 -5.65 4.05 -11.38
CA LYS A 97 -5.07 3.69 -12.66
C LYS A 97 -3.71 3.03 -12.43
N ILE A 98 -3.49 1.88 -13.06
CA ILE A 98 -2.26 1.10 -12.93
C ILE A 98 -1.62 0.97 -14.30
N GLN A 99 -0.33 1.26 -14.38
CA GLN A 99 0.48 1.11 -15.57
C GLN A 99 1.75 0.35 -15.22
N ILE A 100 2.21 -0.50 -16.14
CA ILE A 100 3.52 -1.14 -16.07
C ILE A 100 4.33 -0.66 -17.26
N LYS A 101 5.58 -0.28 -17.02
CA LYS A 101 6.50 0.17 -18.08
C LYS A 101 7.84 -0.54 -17.95
N LYS A 102 8.41 -0.93 -19.09
CA LYS A 102 9.79 -1.41 -19.13
C LYS A 102 10.75 -0.24 -18.96
N SER A 103 11.79 -0.45 -18.18
CA SER A 103 12.92 0.46 -18.04
C SER A 103 14.19 -0.25 -18.50
N ILE A 104 15.24 0.50 -18.77
CA ILE A 104 16.57 -0.04 -19.14
C ILE A 104 17.08 -1.02 -18.08
N ASN A 105 16.79 -0.73 -16.80
CA ASN A 105 17.30 -1.50 -15.67
C ASN A 105 16.24 -2.35 -14.97
N GLY A 106 15.04 -2.52 -15.55
CA GLY A 106 14.00 -3.29 -14.86
C GLY A 106 12.58 -2.94 -15.24
N GLY A 107 11.65 -3.17 -14.29
CA GLY A 107 10.24 -2.86 -14.39
C GLY A 107 9.84 -1.64 -13.57
N ILE A 108 8.92 -0.84 -14.08
CA ILE A 108 8.30 0.28 -13.39
C ILE A 108 6.80 0.00 -13.26
N ILE A 109 6.28 0.09 -12.05
CA ILE A 109 4.84 0.04 -11.76
C ILE A 109 4.43 1.45 -11.32
N ILE A 110 3.38 1.99 -11.92
CA ILE A 110 2.81 3.29 -11.58
C ILE A 110 1.37 3.03 -11.15
N ILE A 111 1.01 3.49 -9.96
CA ILE A 111 -0.35 3.42 -9.41
C ILE A 111 -0.76 4.85 -9.08
N GLU A 112 -1.84 5.31 -9.71
CA GLU A 112 -2.40 6.64 -9.54
C GLU A 112 -3.81 6.52 -8.97
N ASP A 113 -4.18 7.39 -8.03
CA ASP A 113 -5.55 7.52 -7.52
C ASP A 113 -6.13 8.91 -7.80
N ASP A 114 -7.45 9.02 -7.67
CA ASP A 114 -8.22 10.24 -7.81
C ASP A 114 -8.60 10.85 -6.44
N GLY A 115 -7.93 10.44 -5.37
CA GLY A 115 -8.15 10.91 -4.01
C GLY A 115 -7.66 12.36 -3.78
N PRO A 116 -7.60 12.81 -2.52
CA PRO A 116 -7.15 14.16 -2.17
C PRO A 116 -5.63 14.36 -2.37
N GLY A 117 -4.88 13.28 -2.61
CA GLY A 117 -3.42 13.30 -2.68
C GLY A 117 -2.76 13.54 -1.33
N ILE A 118 -1.45 13.79 -1.37
CA ILE A 118 -0.61 14.06 -0.22
C ILE A 118 0.15 15.36 -0.51
N PRO A 119 0.23 16.32 0.44
CA PRO A 119 1.08 17.50 0.28
C PRO A 119 2.55 17.12 0.06
N GLU A 120 3.26 17.78 -0.85
CA GLU A 120 4.64 17.42 -1.20
C GLU A 120 5.58 17.44 0.02
N GLY A 121 5.37 18.36 0.96
CA GLY A 121 6.13 18.41 2.22
C GLY A 121 5.98 17.16 3.10
N GLU A 122 4.96 16.34 2.85
CA GLU A 122 4.66 15.12 3.61
C GLU A 122 5.18 13.83 2.93
N PHE A 123 5.68 13.90 1.70
CA PHE A 123 6.13 12.70 0.96
C PHE A 123 7.20 11.88 1.69
N LEU A 124 8.07 12.51 2.47
CA LEU A 124 9.06 11.80 3.28
C LEU A 124 8.46 11.29 4.60
N ASN A 125 7.51 12.03 5.17
CA ASN A 125 6.92 11.70 6.45
C ASN A 125 6.01 10.48 6.38
N VAL A 126 5.27 10.29 5.28
CA VAL A 126 4.34 9.16 5.11
C VAL A 126 5.03 7.81 5.00
N PHE A 127 6.34 7.77 4.83
CA PHE A 127 7.15 6.55 4.93
C PHE A 127 7.65 6.24 6.35
N LYS A 128 7.40 7.13 7.32
CA LYS A 128 7.70 6.84 8.73
C LYS A 128 6.63 5.90 9.30
N PRO A 129 7.02 4.86 10.04
CA PRO A 129 6.06 3.98 10.70
C PRO A 129 5.08 4.77 11.59
N PHE A 130 3.81 4.39 11.56
CA PHE A 130 2.73 4.99 12.35
C PHE A 130 2.42 6.46 12.01
N TYR A 131 3.03 7.03 10.99
CA TYR A 131 2.73 8.39 10.57
C TYR A 131 1.42 8.45 9.77
N ARG A 132 0.57 9.41 10.14
CA ARG A 132 -0.71 9.71 9.47
C ARG A 132 -0.85 11.23 9.35
N ILE A 133 -1.23 11.72 8.17
CA ILE A 133 -1.46 13.14 7.91
C ILE A 133 -2.66 13.64 8.70
N ASP A 134 -3.79 12.90 8.67
CA ASP A 134 -5.01 13.23 9.38
C ASP A 134 -5.22 12.30 10.58
N LYS A 135 -5.03 12.82 11.79
CA LYS A 135 -5.37 12.14 13.04
C LYS A 135 -6.87 12.21 13.37
N SER A 136 -7.64 13.07 12.67
CA SER A 136 -9.02 13.44 13.03
C SER A 136 -10.10 12.76 12.19
N ARG A 137 -9.76 12.13 11.07
CA ARG A 137 -10.75 11.39 10.27
C ARG A 137 -11.05 10.06 10.93
N GLY A 138 -12.26 10.00 11.49
CA GLY A 138 -12.80 8.98 12.36
C GLY A 138 -12.42 7.54 12.05
N LEU A 139 -12.52 6.71 13.08
CA LEU A 139 -12.23 5.29 13.24
C LEU A 139 -12.59 4.36 12.05
N ASN A 140 -13.28 4.85 11.02
CA ASN A 140 -13.77 4.06 9.88
C ASN A 140 -12.86 4.05 8.64
N LYS A 141 -11.78 4.83 8.58
CA LYS A 141 -10.75 4.71 7.53
C LYS A 141 -9.48 4.11 8.14
N SER A 142 -9.56 2.81 8.36
CA SER A 142 -8.54 2.03 9.06
C SER A 142 -7.25 1.93 8.26
N GLY A 143 -6.23 2.59 8.73
CA GLY A 143 -4.86 2.37 8.29
C GLY A 143 -3.93 2.79 9.39
N VAL A 144 -3.19 1.83 9.94
CA VAL A 144 -2.26 1.98 11.04
C VAL A 144 -1.04 2.87 10.71
N GLY A 145 -0.90 3.30 9.45
CA GLY A 145 0.28 4.03 8.99
C GLY A 145 1.51 3.12 8.78
N LEU A 146 1.30 1.83 8.52
CA LEU A 146 2.39 0.87 8.24
C LEU A 146 2.46 0.46 6.77
N GLY A 147 1.43 0.68 5.97
CA GLY A 147 1.38 0.21 4.58
C GLY A 147 2.52 0.77 3.71
N LEU A 148 2.69 2.10 3.67
CA LEU A 148 3.75 2.75 2.89
C LEU A 148 5.17 2.45 3.43
N PRO A 149 5.45 2.52 4.75
CA PRO A 149 6.73 2.10 5.31
C PRO A 149 7.11 0.67 4.93
N ILE A 150 6.23 -0.31 5.13
CA ILE A 150 6.45 -1.70 4.76
C ILE A 150 6.68 -1.84 3.25
N SER A 151 5.90 -1.14 2.43
CA SER A 151 6.09 -1.14 0.97
C SER A 151 7.46 -0.60 0.58
N GLN A 152 7.94 0.47 1.22
CA GLN A 152 9.26 1.02 0.97
C GLN A 152 10.37 0.02 1.33
N ASP A 153 10.28 -0.63 2.48
CA ASP A 153 11.27 -1.61 2.93
C ASP A 153 11.30 -2.83 2.01
N ILE A 154 10.13 -3.32 1.59
CA ILE A 154 10.04 -4.41 0.61
C ILE A 154 10.77 -4.02 -0.67
N ILE A 155 10.46 -2.87 -1.25
CA ILE A 155 11.06 -2.44 -2.52
C ILE A 155 12.55 -2.21 -2.38
N LYS A 156 13.01 -1.57 -1.30
CA LYS A 156 14.44 -1.39 -1.01
C LYS A 156 15.18 -2.72 -0.87
N SER A 157 14.57 -3.71 -0.20
CA SER A 157 15.18 -5.05 -0.04
C SER A 157 15.28 -5.86 -1.35
N HIS A 158 14.64 -5.39 -2.41
CA HIS A 158 14.76 -5.90 -3.78
C HIS A 158 15.65 -5.01 -4.67
N GLY A 159 16.41 -4.07 -4.09
CA GLY A 159 17.26 -3.14 -4.85
C GLY A 159 16.47 -2.09 -5.64
N GLY A 160 15.18 -1.98 -5.38
CA GLY A 160 14.27 -1.06 -6.05
C GLY A 160 14.12 0.29 -5.34
N ASN A 161 13.27 1.13 -5.90
CA ASN A 161 12.93 2.43 -5.32
C ASN A 161 11.42 2.69 -5.41
N ILE A 162 10.87 3.40 -4.42
CA ILE A 162 9.49 3.89 -4.40
C ILE A 162 9.50 5.41 -4.26
N SER A 163 8.71 6.09 -5.07
CA SER A 163 8.59 7.55 -5.05
C SER A 163 7.15 7.98 -5.19
N LEU A 164 6.83 9.14 -4.62
CA LEU A 164 5.51 9.75 -4.62
C LEU A 164 5.54 11.02 -5.47
N SER A 165 4.42 11.29 -6.14
CA SER A 165 4.18 12.54 -6.84
C SER A 165 2.68 12.78 -6.96
N LYS A 166 2.28 13.96 -7.47
CA LYS A 166 0.88 14.25 -7.74
C LYS A 166 0.38 13.39 -8.91
N SER A 167 -0.78 12.78 -8.74
CA SER A 167 -1.47 12.02 -9.79
C SER A 167 -2.05 12.93 -10.86
N LYS A 168 -2.10 12.44 -12.09
CA LYS A 168 -2.86 13.09 -13.18
C LYS A 168 -4.37 12.99 -12.99
N LEU A 169 -4.82 12.05 -12.15
CA LEU A 169 -6.23 11.90 -11.77
C LEU A 169 -6.65 12.85 -10.63
N GLY A 170 -5.68 13.59 -10.05
CA GLY A 170 -5.92 14.55 -8.98
C GLY A 170 -5.34 14.15 -7.63
N GLY A 171 -5.20 12.87 -7.34
CA GLY A 171 -4.72 12.33 -6.09
C GLY A 171 -3.21 12.07 -6.01
N LEU A 172 -2.83 10.90 -5.53
CA LEU A 172 -1.44 10.46 -5.35
C LEU A 172 -0.99 9.54 -6.49
N GLN A 173 0.21 9.75 -7.00
CA GLN A 173 0.92 8.80 -7.83
C GLN A 173 2.02 8.13 -7.02
N VAL A 174 1.99 6.81 -6.98
CA VAL A 174 3.06 5.97 -6.43
C VAL A 174 3.79 5.30 -7.59
N LYS A 175 5.09 5.54 -7.71
CA LYS A 175 5.96 4.92 -8.70
C LYS A 175 6.92 3.96 -8.01
N ILE A 176 6.89 2.71 -8.42
CA ILE A 176 7.78 1.64 -7.97
C ILE A 176 8.72 1.28 -9.11
N SER A 177 10.01 1.22 -8.84
CA SER A 177 11.03 0.74 -9.77
C SER A 177 11.67 -0.51 -9.18
N LEU A 178 11.74 -1.59 -9.95
CA LEU A 178 12.34 -2.87 -9.55
C LEU A 178 13.39 -3.26 -10.59
N PRO A 179 14.58 -3.72 -10.19
CA PRO A 179 15.59 -4.25 -11.12
C PRO A 179 15.12 -5.55 -11.79
N LEU A 180 15.78 -5.93 -12.89
CA LEU A 180 15.59 -7.23 -13.59
C LEU A 180 16.18 -8.36 -12.78
#